data_671a29f95153930ce457529321682c00
#
_entry.id   671a29f95153930ce457529321682c00
#
_cell.length_a   1.000
_cell.length_b   1.000
_cell.length_c   1.000
_cell.angle_alpha   90.00
_cell.angle_beta   90.00
_cell.angle_gamma   90.00
#
_symmetry.space_group_name_H-M   'P 1'
#
loop_
_entity.id
_entity.type
_entity.pdbx_description
1 polymer ?
#
loop_
_entity_poly.entity_id
_entity_poly.type
_entity_poly.pdbx_seq_one_letter_code
_entity_poly.pdbx_strand_id
1 'polypeptide(L)'
;MGVTEEALSGEGRKQLEILAEKDILKKPWLLFISPMLRCQESAGILFPEKKAYPIEEWREMNFGAYEGKNYEDLKNNSYYQKWIDSNGTLPFPEGESQQEYIKRCQRGLHAATKIIEEKIAREVADTAKTSSANEITELREPEKQIAESQMIENQIAENQIAENQMTESQPRNITAVVHGGTIMALLHILAGGNYFDYQVKNGGGYCCKLRLCGEEWKLDSLEEITI
;
A
#
# COMPACT_ATOMS: atom_id res chain seq x y z
N MET A 1 5.42 -11.73 16.70
CA MET A 1 6.27 -12.33 15.67
C MET A 1 6.64 -11.25 14.68
N GLY A 2 7.91 -11.06 14.44
CA GLY A 2 8.43 -10.07 13.50
C GLY A 2 8.67 -10.68 12.11
N VAL A 3 9.93 -10.72 11.69
CA VAL A 3 10.33 -11.22 10.35
C VAL A 3 10.29 -12.75 10.20
N THR A 4 9.99 -13.49 11.24
CA THR A 4 9.82 -14.96 11.17
C THR A 4 8.75 -15.33 10.15
N GLU A 5 9.09 -16.19 9.20
CA GLU A 5 8.16 -16.68 8.19
C GLU A 5 7.23 -17.73 8.79
N GLU A 6 5.97 -17.38 8.88
CA GLU A 6 4.91 -18.26 9.33
C GLU A 6 3.67 -18.10 8.46
N ALA A 7 2.99 -19.22 8.25
CA ALA A 7 1.70 -19.24 7.59
C ALA A 7 0.61 -18.59 8.47
N LEU A 8 -0.49 -18.22 7.86
CA LEU A 8 -1.66 -17.76 8.57
C LEU A 8 -2.20 -18.86 9.49
N SER A 9 -2.51 -18.52 10.74
CA SER A 9 -3.11 -19.51 11.67
C SER A 9 -4.49 -19.95 11.20
N GLY A 10 -4.93 -21.15 11.60
CA GLY A 10 -6.26 -21.65 11.27
C GLY A 10 -7.40 -20.75 11.77
N GLU A 11 -7.20 -20.09 12.92
CA GLU A 11 -8.15 -19.11 13.44
C GLU A 11 -8.13 -17.82 12.62
N GLY A 12 -6.93 -17.27 12.29
CA GLY A 12 -6.79 -16.11 11.43
C GLY A 12 -7.41 -16.33 10.05
N ARG A 13 -7.25 -17.53 9.48
CA ARG A 13 -7.91 -17.91 8.21
C ARG A 13 -9.43 -17.81 8.31
N LYS A 14 -10.05 -18.39 9.34
CA LYS A 14 -11.50 -18.32 9.56
C LYS A 14 -11.99 -16.89 9.75
N GLN A 15 -11.26 -16.06 10.49
CA GLN A 15 -11.60 -14.64 10.66
C GLN A 15 -11.61 -13.90 9.32
N LEU A 16 -10.63 -14.14 8.45
CA LEU A 16 -10.57 -13.51 7.13
C LEU A 16 -11.64 -14.04 6.18
N GLU A 17 -11.99 -15.33 6.23
CA GLU A 17 -13.10 -15.90 5.47
C GLU A 17 -14.43 -15.23 5.85
N ILE A 18 -14.71 -15.06 7.14
CA ILE A 18 -15.89 -14.32 7.64
C ILE A 18 -15.84 -12.85 7.18
N LEU A 19 -14.67 -12.23 7.19
CA LEU A 19 -14.52 -10.84 6.73
C LEU A 19 -14.81 -10.71 5.23
N ALA A 20 -14.32 -11.65 4.42
CA ALA A 20 -14.59 -11.69 2.98
C ALA A 20 -16.08 -11.85 2.67
N GLU A 21 -16.81 -12.67 3.44
CA GLU A 21 -18.26 -12.87 3.29
C GLU A 21 -19.08 -11.61 3.63
N LYS A 22 -18.59 -10.74 4.51
CA LYS A 22 -19.32 -9.51 4.89
C LYS A 22 -19.37 -8.45 3.80
N ASP A 23 -18.57 -8.57 2.74
CA ASP A 23 -18.49 -7.63 1.60
C ASP A 23 -18.29 -6.15 2.00
N ILE A 24 -17.64 -5.92 3.15
CA ILE A 24 -17.35 -4.56 3.64
C ILE A 24 -16.08 -3.97 3.01
N LEU A 25 -15.23 -4.83 2.43
CA LEU A 25 -14.01 -4.43 1.77
C LEU A 25 -14.26 -4.14 0.29
N LYS A 26 -14.06 -2.90 -0.11
CA LYS A 26 -14.20 -2.51 -1.52
C LYS A 26 -13.17 -3.24 -2.38
N LYS A 27 -13.59 -3.69 -3.58
CA LYS A 27 -12.69 -4.30 -4.56
C LYS A 27 -11.56 -3.31 -4.92
N PRO A 28 -10.29 -3.67 -4.71
CA PRO A 28 -9.19 -2.75 -4.95
C PRO A 28 -8.92 -2.57 -6.46
N TRP A 29 -8.58 -1.35 -6.86
CA TRP A 29 -7.96 -1.08 -8.15
C TRP A 29 -6.54 -1.61 -8.18
N LEU A 30 -5.74 -1.35 -7.12
CA LEU A 30 -4.44 -1.95 -6.86
C LEU A 30 -4.42 -2.62 -5.48
N LEU A 31 -3.78 -3.77 -5.39
CA LEU A 31 -3.57 -4.53 -4.16
C LEU A 31 -2.07 -4.63 -3.89
N PHE A 32 -1.61 -3.98 -2.84
CA PHE A 32 -0.25 -4.13 -2.32
C PHE A 32 -0.24 -5.13 -1.17
N ILE A 33 0.88 -5.83 -1.00
CA ILE A 33 1.04 -6.79 0.10
C ILE A 33 2.44 -6.72 0.70
N SER A 34 2.58 -7.05 1.98
CA SER A 34 3.86 -7.53 2.49
C SER A 34 4.23 -8.84 1.79
N PRO A 35 5.50 -9.07 1.45
CA PRO A 35 5.92 -10.33 0.81
C PRO A 35 5.87 -11.55 1.73
N MET A 36 5.58 -11.38 3.03
CA MET A 36 5.54 -12.48 3.98
C MET A 36 4.32 -13.38 3.76
N LEU A 37 4.51 -14.70 3.96
CA LEU A 37 3.53 -15.73 3.64
C LEU A 37 2.13 -15.45 4.23
N ARG A 38 2.05 -15.08 5.50
CA ARG A 38 0.76 -14.75 6.15
C ARG A 38 -0.01 -13.61 5.47
N CYS A 39 0.68 -12.62 4.90
CA CYS A 39 0.04 -11.53 4.15
C CYS A 39 -0.37 -11.96 2.76
N GLN A 40 0.42 -12.83 2.10
CA GLN A 40 0.05 -13.41 0.81
C GLN A 40 -1.21 -14.28 0.93
N GLU A 41 -1.26 -15.16 1.95
CA GLU A 41 -2.43 -16.00 2.23
C GLU A 41 -3.66 -15.15 2.59
N SER A 42 -3.49 -14.10 3.41
CA SER A 42 -4.57 -13.17 3.75
C SER A 42 -5.13 -12.46 2.52
N ALA A 43 -4.25 -11.96 1.64
CA ALA A 43 -4.65 -11.33 0.39
C ALA A 43 -5.36 -12.30 -0.55
N GLY A 44 -4.91 -13.56 -0.61
CA GLY A 44 -5.55 -14.62 -1.40
C GLY A 44 -6.96 -14.97 -0.92
N ILE A 45 -7.24 -14.86 0.38
CA ILE A 45 -8.59 -15.07 0.94
C ILE A 45 -9.48 -13.84 0.65
N LEU A 46 -8.98 -12.64 0.93
CA LEU A 46 -9.78 -11.42 0.81
C LEU A 46 -10.01 -10.98 -0.64
N PHE A 47 -9.06 -11.24 -1.52
CA PHE A 47 -9.06 -10.75 -2.91
C PHE A 47 -8.53 -11.81 -3.88
N PRO A 48 -9.17 -13.00 -4.00
CA PRO A 48 -8.62 -14.19 -4.67
C PRO A 48 -8.26 -13.97 -6.15
N GLU A 49 -8.99 -13.10 -6.84
CA GLU A 49 -8.77 -12.85 -8.28
C GLU A 49 -7.89 -11.63 -8.57
N LYS A 50 -7.41 -10.95 -7.51
CA LYS A 50 -6.66 -9.71 -7.67
C LYS A 50 -5.17 -9.96 -7.70
N LYS A 51 -4.50 -9.45 -8.75
CA LYS A 51 -3.04 -9.41 -8.77
C LYS A 51 -2.52 -8.57 -7.62
N ALA A 52 -1.69 -9.15 -6.77
CA ALA A 52 -1.03 -8.47 -5.67
C ALA A 52 0.38 -8.01 -6.08
N TYR A 53 0.79 -6.84 -5.59
CA TYR A 53 2.11 -6.24 -5.77
C TYR A 53 2.85 -6.30 -4.43
N PRO A 54 3.86 -7.17 -4.26
CA PRO A 54 4.64 -7.24 -3.04
C PRO A 54 5.54 -6.01 -2.91
N ILE A 55 5.57 -5.44 -1.71
CA ILE A 55 6.49 -4.36 -1.33
C ILE A 55 7.45 -4.91 -0.29
N GLU A 56 8.70 -5.13 -0.65
CA GLU A 56 9.70 -5.78 0.20
C GLU A 56 9.95 -4.99 1.50
N GLU A 57 9.92 -3.68 1.43
CA GLU A 57 10.09 -2.78 2.56
C GLU A 57 8.95 -2.86 3.58
N TRP A 58 7.85 -3.53 3.27
CA TRP A 58 6.70 -3.71 4.17
C TRP A 58 6.70 -5.06 4.90
N ARG A 59 7.82 -5.79 4.91
CA ARG A 59 8.03 -6.88 5.88
C ARG A 59 7.83 -6.36 7.30
N GLU A 60 7.37 -7.23 8.21
CA GLU A 60 7.24 -6.85 9.62
C GLU A 60 8.60 -6.43 10.22
N MET A 61 8.57 -5.75 11.35
CA MET A 61 9.76 -5.34 12.09
C MET A 61 10.59 -6.56 12.47
N ASN A 62 11.90 -6.43 12.31
CA ASN A 62 12.85 -7.43 12.79
C ASN A 62 13.05 -7.29 14.30
N PHE A 63 12.51 -8.22 15.08
CA PHE A 63 12.69 -8.24 16.53
C PHE A 63 14.02 -8.87 16.97
N GLY A 64 14.88 -9.28 16.04
CA GLY A 64 16.22 -9.80 16.30
C GLY A 64 16.21 -10.96 17.30
N ALA A 65 17.01 -10.82 18.36
CA ALA A 65 17.11 -11.84 19.42
C ALA A 65 15.77 -12.08 20.19
N TYR A 66 14.76 -11.27 19.94
CA TYR A 66 13.43 -11.40 20.60
C TYR A 66 12.37 -12.00 19.70
N GLU A 67 12.72 -12.44 18.48
CA GLU A 67 11.80 -13.19 17.62
C GLU A 67 11.19 -14.40 18.34
N GLY A 68 9.88 -14.58 18.21
CA GLY A 68 9.13 -15.68 18.83
C GLY A 68 8.97 -15.62 20.34
N LYS A 69 9.53 -14.60 21.02
CA LYS A 69 9.41 -14.44 22.47
C LYS A 69 8.22 -13.56 22.83
N ASN A 70 7.57 -13.89 23.95
CA ASN A 70 6.48 -13.12 24.51
C ASN A 70 6.93 -12.35 25.77
N TYR A 71 6.02 -11.57 26.36
CA TYR A 71 6.28 -10.80 27.56
C TYR A 71 6.78 -11.68 28.74
N GLU A 72 6.21 -12.87 28.94
CA GLU A 72 6.62 -13.78 30.02
C GLU A 72 8.06 -14.24 29.87
N ASP A 73 8.51 -14.48 28.61
CA ASP A 73 9.87 -14.86 28.30
C ASP A 73 10.87 -13.71 28.55
N LEU A 74 10.43 -12.47 28.42
CA LEU A 74 11.28 -11.27 28.43
C LEU A 74 11.15 -10.40 29.68
N LYS A 75 10.15 -10.61 30.55
CA LYS A 75 9.85 -9.74 31.70
C LYS A 75 11.03 -9.56 32.68
N ASN A 76 11.97 -10.54 32.77
CA ASN A 76 13.16 -10.47 33.59
C ASN A 76 14.41 -10.04 32.82
N ASN A 77 14.27 -9.67 31.53
CA ASN A 77 15.37 -9.21 30.71
C ASN A 77 15.57 -7.69 30.92
N SER A 78 16.73 -7.31 31.46
CA SER A 78 17.00 -5.91 31.77
C SER A 78 17.05 -4.99 30.57
N TYR A 79 17.43 -5.50 29.37
CA TYR A 79 17.40 -4.71 28.15
C TYR A 79 15.97 -4.55 27.63
N TYR A 80 15.13 -5.58 27.73
CA TYR A 80 13.73 -5.50 27.38
C TYR A 80 12.99 -4.48 28.25
N GLN A 81 13.29 -4.41 29.55
CA GLN A 81 12.76 -3.37 30.41
C GLN A 81 13.17 -1.98 29.94
N LYS A 82 14.45 -1.76 29.60
CA LYS A 82 14.91 -0.48 29.04
C LYS A 82 14.22 -0.14 27.72
N TRP A 83 13.96 -1.15 26.90
CA TRP A 83 13.21 -0.98 25.67
C TRP A 83 11.78 -0.50 25.94
N ILE A 84 11.08 -1.08 26.92
CA ILE A 84 9.75 -0.63 27.38
C ILE A 84 9.85 0.82 27.91
N ASP A 85 10.80 1.10 28.80
CA ASP A 85 10.98 2.44 29.41
C ASP A 85 11.31 3.51 28.36
N SER A 86 11.92 3.13 27.24
CA SER A 86 12.16 4.01 26.09
C SER A 86 10.94 4.22 25.20
N ASN A 87 9.79 3.64 25.55
CA ASN A 87 8.59 3.62 24.69
C ASN A 87 8.85 2.99 23.31
N GLY A 88 9.65 1.92 23.27
CA GLY A 88 9.96 1.15 22.04
C GLY A 88 10.93 1.85 21.06
N THR A 89 11.60 2.93 21.48
CA THR A 89 12.51 3.68 20.59
C THR A 89 13.90 3.05 20.49
N LEU A 90 14.32 2.26 21.49
CA LEU A 90 15.58 1.52 21.41
C LEU A 90 15.48 0.41 20.37
N PRO A 91 16.58 0.06 19.66
CA PRO A 91 16.59 -1.08 18.75
C PRO A 91 16.41 -2.39 19.51
N PHE A 92 15.84 -3.40 18.87
CA PHE A 92 15.93 -4.76 19.37
C PHE A 92 17.38 -5.27 19.22
N PRO A 93 17.90 -6.09 20.17
CA PRO A 93 19.20 -6.72 19.99
C PRO A 93 19.23 -7.52 18.68
N GLU A 94 20.19 -7.24 17.81
CA GLU A 94 20.30 -7.87 16.48
C GLU A 94 19.08 -7.63 15.55
N GLY A 95 18.24 -6.64 15.87
CA GLY A 95 17.04 -6.30 15.15
C GLY A 95 16.97 -4.82 14.79
N GLU A 96 15.77 -4.36 14.43
CA GLU A 96 15.50 -2.97 14.03
C GLU A 96 15.10 -2.11 15.25
N SER A 97 15.43 -0.82 15.18
CA SER A 97 14.75 0.21 15.96
C SER A 97 13.45 0.63 15.29
N GLN A 98 12.53 1.21 16.06
CA GLN A 98 11.29 1.80 15.53
C GLN A 98 11.57 2.82 14.41
N GLN A 99 12.61 3.66 14.58
CA GLN A 99 12.96 4.67 13.59
C GLN A 99 13.47 4.07 12.28
N GLU A 100 14.29 3.02 12.33
CA GLU A 100 14.76 2.30 11.14
C GLU A 100 13.61 1.64 10.40
N TYR A 101 12.67 1.04 11.14
CA TYR A 101 11.47 0.44 10.61
C TYR A 101 10.58 1.46 9.91
N ILE A 102 10.30 2.61 10.54
CA ILE A 102 9.51 3.69 9.93
C ILE A 102 10.16 4.18 8.63
N LYS A 103 11.49 4.41 8.63
CA LYS A 103 12.23 4.80 7.42
C LYS A 103 12.15 3.74 6.31
N ARG A 104 12.17 2.46 6.68
CA ARG A 104 11.99 1.37 5.72
C ARG A 104 10.57 1.36 5.15
N CYS A 105 9.55 1.50 5.97
CA CYS A 105 8.17 1.61 5.53
C CYS A 105 7.94 2.84 4.61
N GLN A 106 8.61 3.96 4.88
CA GLN A 106 8.57 5.14 4.01
C GLN A 106 9.15 4.86 2.61
N ARG A 107 10.27 4.13 2.51
CA ARG A 107 10.79 3.69 1.19
C ARG A 107 9.77 2.80 0.46
N GLY A 108 9.08 1.92 1.19
CA GLY A 108 8.01 1.11 0.64
C GLY A 108 6.82 1.95 0.13
N LEU A 109 6.47 3.04 0.82
CA LEU A 109 5.45 3.96 0.36
C LEU A 109 5.85 4.62 -0.96
N HIS A 110 7.11 5.07 -1.10
CA HIS A 110 7.63 5.58 -2.37
C HIS A 110 7.60 4.54 -3.49
N ALA A 111 7.96 3.28 -3.20
CA ALA A 111 7.89 2.20 -4.19
C ALA A 111 6.45 1.95 -4.65
N ALA A 112 5.49 1.93 -3.72
CA ALA A 112 4.07 1.79 -4.03
C ALA A 112 3.55 2.98 -4.87
N THR A 113 3.97 4.22 -4.56
CA THR A 113 3.62 5.44 -5.31
C THR A 113 4.06 5.33 -6.77
N LYS A 114 5.29 4.89 -7.04
CA LYS A 114 5.78 4.70 -8.41
C LYS A 114 4.93 3.69 -9.20
N ILE A 115 4.53 2.58 -8.56
CA ILE A 115 3.65 1.59 -9.21
C ILE A 115 2.28 2.20 -9.54
N ILE A 116 1.74 3.04 -8.63
CA ILE A 116 0.48 3.75 -8.85
C ILE A 116 0.59 4.68 -10.05
N GLU A 117 1.64 5.52 -10.11
CA GLU A 117 1.90 6.47 -11.20
C GLU A 117 2.07 5.77 -12.54
N GLU A 118 2.88 4.71 -12.59
CA GLU A 118 3.07 3.91 -13.81
C GLU A 118 1.75 3.27 -14.29
N LYS A 119 0.90 2.82 -13.37
CA LYS A 119 -0.37 2.23 -13.71
C LYS A 119 -1.35 3.26 -14.26
N ILE A 120 -1.38 4.47 -13.68
CA ILE A 120 -2.17 5.59 -14.16
C ILE A 120 -1.71 5.99 -15.57
N ALA A 121 -0.40 6.18 -15.76
CA ALA A 121 0.16 6.57 -17.05
C ALA A 121 -0.18 5.57 -18.17
N ARG A 122 -0.12 4.27 -17.88
CA ARG A 122 -0.52 3.22 -18.84
C ARG A 122 -2.00 3.29 -19.20
N GLU A 123 -2.89 3.47 -18.23
CA GLU A 123 -4.33 3.56 -18.48
C GLU A 123 -4.67 4.80 -19.33
N VAL A 124 -4.02 5.93 -19.07
CA VAL A 124 -4.18 7.15 -19.87
C VAL A 124 -3.71 6.92 -21.32
N ALA A 125 -2.53 6.31 -21.50
CA ALA A 125 -1.99 6.00 -22.81
C ALA A 125 -2.88 5.00 -23.61
N ASP A 126 -3.44 4.01 -22.95
CA ASP A 126 -4.32 3.02 -23.60
C ASP A 126 -5.67 3.66 -24.00
N THR A 127 -6.20 4.58 -23.18
CA THR A 127 -7.42 5.34 -23.50
C THR A 127 -7.20 6.25 -24.71
N ALA A 128 -6.07 6.96 -24.77
CA ALA A 128 -5.71 7.82 -25.90
C ALA A 128 -5.61 7.03 -27.21
N LYS A 129 -4.93 5.87 -27.21
CA LYS A 129 -4.83 4.98 -28.38
C LYS A 129 -6.18 4.52 -28.89
N THR A 130 -7.11 4.16 -27.98
CA THR A 130 -8.44 3.67 -28.33
C THR A 130 -9.28 4.78 -28.97
N SER A 131 -9.22 6.01 -28.43
CA SER A 131 -9.90 7.17 -29.01
C SER A 131 -9.37 7.51 -30.41
N SER A 132 -8.05 7.54 -30.57
CA SER A 132 -7.41 7.81 -31.84
C SER A 132 -7.71 6.76 -32.91
N ALA A 133 -7.74 5.47 -32.56
CA ALA A 133 -8.06 4.40 -33.50
C ALA A 133 -9.50 4.49 -34.03
N ASN A 134 -10.44 4.92 -33.18
CA ASN A 134 -11.84 5.06 -33.57
C ASN A 134 -12.02 6.26 -34.54
N GLU A 135 -11.33 7.39 -34.30
CA GLU A 135 -11.40 8.56 -35.20
C GLU A 135 -10.80 8.27 -36.57
N ILE A 136 -9.65 7.58 -36.65
CA ILE A 136 -8.97 7.27 -37.92
C ILE A 136 -9.79 6.27 -38.77
N THR A 137 -10.57 5.38 -38.15
CA THR A 137 -11.34 4.36 -38.88
C THR A 137 -12.47 4.97 -39.68
N GLU A 138 -12.94 6.18 -39.35
CA GLU A 138 -14.03 6.88 -40.05
C GLU A 138 -13.54 7.82 -41.18
N LEU A 139 -12.21 8.04 -41.32
CA LEU A 139 -11.66 8.96 -42.32
C LEU A 139 -11.28 8.25 -43.63
N ARG A 140 -11.33 9.02 -44.77
CA ARG A 140 -10.84 8.56 -46.09
C ARG A 140 -9.33 8.68 -46.16
N GLU A 141 -8.67 7.85 -47.06
CA GLU A 141 -7.21 7.73 -47.13
C GLU A 141 -6.39 9.06 -47.21
N PRO A 142 -6.75 10.11 -47.98
CA PRO A 142 -5.99 11.36 -47.97
C PRO A 142 -6.16 12.16 -46.68
N GLU A 143 -7.22 11.94 -45.91
CA GLU A 143 -7.52 12.61 -44.65
C GLU A 143 -6.76 11.94 -43.48
N LYS A 144 -6.48 10.64 -43.60
CA LYS A 144 -5.74 9.85 -42.59
C LYS A 144 -4.30 10.34 -42.41
N GLN A 145 -3.56 10.66 -43.49
CA GLN A 145 -2.18 11.13 -43.39
C GLN A 145 -2.07 12.48 -42.70
N ILE A 146 -3.02 13.37 -42.93
CA ILE A 146 -3.08 14.69 -42.28
C ILE A 146 -3.47 14.53 -40.80
N ALA A 147 -4.44 13.66 -40.51
CA ALA A 147 -4.87 13.38 -39.17
C ALA A 147 -3.75 12.74 -38.33
N GLU A 148 -2.98 11.80 -38.88
CA GLU A 148 -1.83 11.19 -38.19
C GLU A 148 -0.75 12.19 -37.81
N SER A 149 -0.46 13.17 -38.67
CA SER A 149 0.53 14.22 -38.38
C SER A 149 0.03 15.19 -37.30
N GLN A 150 -1.23 15.59 -37.35
CA GLN A 150 -1.86 16.46 -36.34
C GLN A 150 -2.05 15.75 -34.99
N MET A 151 -2.24 14.43 -34.99
CA MET A 151 -2.34 13.64 -33.77
C MET A 151 -1.02 13.59 -32.99
N ILE A 152 0.12 13.57 -33.67
CA ILE A 152 1.44 13.61 -33.01
C ILE A 152 1.63 14.95 -32.28
N GLU A 153 1.22 16.07 -32.90
CA GLU A 153 1.30 17.39 -32.27
C GLU A 153 0.30 17.56 -31.12
N ASN A 154 -0.92 17.06 -31.29
CA ASN A 154 -1.95 17.08 -30.24
C ASN A 154 -1.57 16.17 -29.06
N GLN A 155 -0.95 15.01 -29.30
CA GLN A 155 -0.51 14.09 -28.25
C GLN A 155 0.57 14.70 -27.34
N ILE A 156 1.41 15.61 -27.88
CA ILE A 156 2.38 16.36 -27.07
C ILE A 156 1.66 17.42 -26.22
N ALA A 157 0.64 18.08 -26.76
CA ALA A 157 -0.15 19.07 -26.03
C ALA A 157 -1.07 18.41 -24.98
N GLU A 158 -1.66 17.27 -25.29
CA GLU A 158 -2.52 16.49 -24.35
C GLU A 158 -1.71 15.89 -23.20
N ASN A 159 -0.47 15.45 -23.42
CA ASN A 159 0.41 15.03 -22.33
C ASN A 159 0.73 16.17 -21.36
N GLN A 160 0.86 17.41 -21.84
CA GLN A 160 1.02 18.59 -20.99
C GLN A 160 -0.27 19.00 -20.27
N ILE A 161 -1.43 18.75 -20.89
CA ILE A 161 -2.75 18.98 -20.28
C ILE A 161 -3.08 17.87 -19.26
N ALA A 162 -2.70 16.61 -19.54
CA ALA A 162 -2.89 15.49 -18.63
C ALA A 162 -2.06 15.66 -17.34
N GLU A 163 -0.86 16.22 -17.40
CA GLU A 163 -0.09 16.60 -16.21
C GLU A 163 -0.83 17.66 -15.36
N ASN A 164 -1.57 18.56 -15.97
CA ASN A 164 -2.36 19.59 -15.28
C ASN A 164 -3.76 19.09 -14.84
N GLN A 165 -4.32 18.04 -15.47
CA GLN A 165 -5.62 17.46 -15.15
C GLN A 165 -5.55 16.28 -14.15
N MET A 166 -4.38 15.88 -13.68
CA MET A 166 -4.23 14.90 -12.60
C MET A 166 -4.90 15.31 -11.26
N THR A 167 -5.46 16.53 -11.20
CA THR A 167 -6.16 17.04 -9.99
C THR A 167 -7.61 16.61 -9.87
N GLU A 168 -8.23 15.99 -10.87
CA GLU A 168 -9.64 15.52 -10.85
C GLU A 168 -9.80 14.04 -11.23
N SER A 169 -8.79 13.21 -11.06
CA SER A 169 -8.93 11.77 -11.30
C SER A 169 -9.96 11.15 -10.34
N GLN A 170 -10.85 10.32 -10.90
CA GLN A 170 -11.81 9.55 -10.10
C GLN A 170 -11.11 8.82 -8.94
N PRO A 171 -11.69 8.84 -7.73
CA PRO A 171 -11.07 8.21 -6.57
C PRO A 171 -10.87 6.71 -6.83
N ARG A 172 -9.67 6.21 -6.59
CA ARG A 172 -9.28 4.82 -6.82
C ARG A 172 -9.11 4.10 -5.49
N ASN A 173 -9.68 2.92 -5.38
CA ASN A 173 -9.50 2.08 -4.19
C ASN A 173 -8.17 1.35 -4.27
N ILE A 174 -7.26 1.64 -3.35
CA ILE A 174 -5.99 0.95 -3.17
C ILE A 174 -6.05 0.23 -1.82
N THR A 175 -5.67 -1.03 -1.80
CA THR A 175 -5.63 -1.83 -0.58
C THR A 175 -4.21 -2.29 -0.32
N ALA A 176 -3.79 -2.27 0.94
CA ALA A 176 -2.55 -2.86 1.40
C ALA A 176 -2.85 -3.92 2.46
N VAL A 177 -2.39 -5.17 2.24
CA VAL A 177 -2.46 -6.25 3.23
C VAL A 177 -1.08 -6.41 3.84
N VAL A 178 -0.94 -5.90 5.05
CA VAL A 178 0.33 -5.74 5.74
C VAL A 178 0.24 -6.09 7.22
N HIS A 179 1.28 -5.86 7.98
CA HIS A 179 1.38 -6.15 9.41
C HIS A 179 0.92 -4.96 10.26
N GLY A 180 0.56 -5.22 11.53
CA GLY A 180 0.19 -4.18 12.47
C GLY A 180 1.27 -3.11 12.63
N GLY A 181 2.55 -3.50 12.72
CA GLY A 181 3.69 -2.59 12.75
C GLY A 181 3.77 -1.72 11.49
N THR A 182 3.54 -2.30 10.31
CA THR A 182 3.52 -1.56 9.04
C THR A 182 2.39 -0.54 8.99
N ILE A 183 1.19 -0.90 9.48
CA ILE A 183 0.05 0.02 9.58
C ILE A 183 0.43 1.21 10.46
N MET A 184 0.96 0.95 11.67
CA MET A 184 1.40 2.00 12.58
C MET A 184 2.46 2.91 11.95
N ALA A 185 3.45 2.35 11.24
CA ALA A 185 4.49 3.12 10.56
C ALA A 185 3.93 4.00 9.45
N LEU A 186 3.09 3.44 8.56
CA LEU A 186 2.50 4.19 7.45
C LEU A 186 1.58 5.31 7.93
N LEU A 187 0.76 5.07 8.94
CA LEU A 187 -0.14 6.10 9.48
C LEU A 187 0.63 7.16 10.27
N HIS A 188 1.69 6.80 10.98
CA HIS A 188 2.60 7.77 11.58
C HIS A 188 3.23 8.70 10.52
N ILE A 189 3.61 8.16 9.35
CA ILE A 189 4.15 8.95 8.22
C ILE A 189 3.08 9.87 7.62
N LEU A 190 1.87 9.35 7.41
CA LEU A 190 0.81 10.03 6.66
C LEU A 190 -0.02 11.01 7.51
N ALA A 191 -0.27 10.67 8.77
CA ALA A 191 -1.13 11.42 9.68
C ALA A 191 -0.35 12.17 10.77
N GLY A 192 0.92 11.84 10.99
CA GLY A 192 1.68 12.32 12.16
C GLY A 192 1.25 11.58 13.43
N GLY A 193 1.33 12.25 14.59
CA GLY A 193 0.95 11.66 15.88
C GLY A 193 1.95 10.63 16.41
N ASN A 194 1.54 9.88 17.43
CA ASN A 194 2.40 8.84 18.01
C ASN A 194 2.25 7.54 17.22
N TYR A 195 3.36 6.81 17.00
CA TYR A 195 3.38 5.53 16.30
C TYR A 195 2.37 4.52 16.86
N PHE A 196 2.24 4.41 18.19
CA PHE A 196 1.36 3.46 18.86
C PHE A 196 -0.12 3.86 18.87
N ASP A 197 -0.47 5.09 18.47
CA ASP A 197 -1.86 5.54 18.36
C ASP A 197 -2.65 4.78 17.28
N TYR A 198 -1.93 4.16 16.33
CA TYR A 198 -2.48 3.43 15.19
C TYR A 198 -2.46 1.91 15.34
N GLN A 199 -2.37 1.40 16.57
CA GLN A 199 -2.39 -0.02 16.83
C GLN A 199 -3.75 -0.63 16.51
N VAL A 200 -3.78 -1.72 15.76
CA VAL A 200 -4.99 -2.47 15.38
C VAL A 200 -4.97 -3.88 15.95
N LYS A 201 -6.16 -4.45 16.12
CA LYS A 201 -6.31 -5.89 16.40
C LYS A 201 -6.02 -6.70 15.13
N ASN A 202 -5.73 -7.99 15.30
CA ASN A 202 -5.56 -8.90 14.18
C ASN A 202 -6.80 -8.88 13.27
N GLY A 203 -6.57 -8.72 11.97
CA GLY A 203 -7.63 -8.58 10.98
C GLY A 203 -8.22 -7.16 10.86
N GLY A 204 -7.98 -6.26 11.81
CA GLY A 204 -8.39 -4.86 11.74
C GLY A 204 -7.51 -4.03 10.78
N GLY A 205 -7.89 -2.79 10.56
CA GLY A 205 -7.18 -1.88 9.67
C GLY A 205 -7.77 -0.48 9.68
N TYR A 206 -7.39 0.29 8.67
CA TYR A 206 -7.88 1.66 8.47
C TYR A 206 -8.29 1.89 7.02
N CYS A 207 -9.34 2.67 6.84
CA CYS A 207 -9.72 3.28 5.57
C CYS A 207 -9.24 4.73 5.56
N CYS A 208 -8.44 5.10 4.56
CA CYS A 208 -7.87 6.43 4.43
C CYS A 208 -8.33 7.07 3.13
N LYS A 209 -8.64 8.38 3.15
CA LYS A 209 -8.68 9.18 1.93
C LYS A 209 -7.36 9.93 1.83
N LEU A 210 -6.66 9.71 0.72
CA LEU A 210 -5.35 10.29 0.46
C LEU A 210 -5.38 11.06 -0.86
N ARG A 211 -4.67 12.18 -0.89
CA ARG A 211 -4.37 12.94 -2.13
C ARG A 211 -2.87 12.99 -2.34
N LEU A 212 -2.43 12.70 -3.55
CA LEU A 212 -1.04 12.91 -3.96
C LEU A 212 -0.88 14.37 -4.40
N CYS A 213 -0.01 15.10 -3.73
CA CYS A 213 0.28 16.51 -4.00
C CYS A 213 1.77 16.63 -4.37
N GLY A 214 2.09 16.59 -5.67
CA GLY A 214 3.48 16.38 -6.11
C GLY A 214 3.95 14.97 -5.67
N GLU A 215 5.04 14.90 -4.95
CA GLU A 215 5.59 13.64 -4.42
C GLU A 215 5.07 13.27 -3.01
N GLU A 216 4.22 14.10 -2.40
CA GLU A 216 3.76 13.93 -1.03
C GLU A 216 2.30 13.49 -0.95
N TRP A 217 2.04 12.49 -0.12
CA TRP A 217 0.69 12.09 0.24
C TRP A 217 0.13 12.96 1.36
N LYS A 218 -1.09 13.47 1.16
CA LYS A 218 -1.87 14.19 2.19
C LYS A 218 -3.07 13.35 2.60
N LEU A 219 -3.23 13.20 3.89
CA LEU A 219 -4.36 12.49 4.50
C LEU A 219 -5.54 13.47 4.66
N ASP A 220 -6.69 13.14 4.06
CA ASP A 220 -7.93 13.91 4.19
C ASP A 220 -8.87 13.32 5.25
N SER A 221 -8.91 12.01 5.37
CA SER A 221 -9.68 11.32 6.41
C SER A 221 -9.09 9.96 6.77
N LEU A 222 -9.33 9.54 8.01
CA LEU A 222 -8.90 8.28 8.60
C LEU A 222 -10.06 7.68 9.39
N GLU A 223 -10.40 6.42 9.13
CA GLU A 223 -11.44 5.68 9.81
C GLU A 223 -10.94 4.27 10.12
N GLU A 224 -11.08 3.83 11.38
CA GLU A 224 -10.70 2.49 11.80
C GLU A 224 -11.74 1.46 11.34
N ILE A 225 -11.27 0.36 10.76
CA ILE A 225 -12.07 -0.81 10.41
C ILE A 225 -11.97 -1.81 11.54
N THR A 226 -13.05 -1.99 12.27
CA THR A 226 -13.17 -2.98 13.35
C THR A 226 -13.94 -4.19 12.83
N ILE A 227 -13.45 -5.41 13.12
CA ILE A 227 -14.05 -6.69 12.73
C ILE A 227 -14.83 -7.28 13.91
#